data_1947df00e95c7767fe03238a51cb0471
#
_entry.id   1947df00e95c7767fe03238a51cb0471
#
_cell.length_a   1.000
_cell.length_b   1.000
_cell.length_c   1.000
_cell.angle_alpha   90.00
_cell.angle_beta   90.00
_cell.angle_gamma   90.00
#
_symmetry.space_group_name_H-M   'P 1'
#
loop_
_entity.id
_entity.type
_entity.pdbx_description
1 polymer ?
#
loop_
_entity_poly.entity_id
_entity_poly.type
_entity_poly.pdbx_seq_one_letter_code
_entity_poly.pdbx_strand_id
1 'polypeptide(L)'
;MLVVGLGMAFSASADERLDLLKKISAAGAPGLTLKMLDQAQPRVDDDLYEWILWEQERLAILAQWKQWDQLLIRIEGLPHDIPNQFKQQAATYQARAFLELGQTSTARQILRQQLWQVVASESEDYETWRRQVIESYIEDGRIEDARVAMLRFDQDFNSTELGWLLLRARVLIESGRYQQTIRILREQDAWQARLTSMLASFKLKQIDKAELWQQVKTRSKNEAVSAEERATLWALGYFAAQQMSPVDRVVALESLFRGGIQSPLQLFQIPVDRLWQAYLEYAELVGNRSELLLGADDKWLELATKASKSTPVKSRSLFAMLILNSAESETKNRAAAGYMETFAEVDEAERNLLENLFNRSETFSNARKIPPGIRYQLVDLALRSTDIEEATRLMSGLNTFPEGTSRFDWQLRQSRVLILGGRYEEGNQVLQNLIREYREVKPEATDRILQVLFDLQTVDLHNEAIAHFNQLLRLEIEPKQRREILFWIADSYRGLEQFEKAALLYLQSAMLPAPESMDPWAQTARFNAAESLQKSGLVDDARRIYQELLSIIDDAAQRSVLNHKIQQLWLNQSIQ
;
A
#
# COMPACT_ATOMS: atom_id res chain seq x y z
N MET A 1 -8.58 -8.39 -28.12
CA MET A 1 -9.21 -9.71 -27.86
C MET A 1 -9.86 -9.81 -26.47
N LEU A 2 -10.14 -8.70 -25.79
CA LEU A 2 -10.72 -8.61 -24.44
C LEU A 2 -12.17 -8.09 -24.41
N VAL A 3 -12.73 -7.72 -25.56
CA VAL A 3 -14.11 -7.18 -25.66
C VAL A 3 -15.16 -8.30 -25.85
N VAL A 4 -14.75 -9.51 -26.21
CA VAL A 4 -15.68 -10.65 -26.44
C VAL A 4 -16.08 -11.33 -25.12
N GLY A 5 -15.32 -11.15 -24.03
CA GLY A 5 -15.64 -11.77 -22.73
C GLY A 5 -16.76 -11.08 -21.94
N LEU A 6 -16.98 -9.78 -22.13
CA LEU A 6 -18.04 -9.05 -21.42
C LEU A 6 -19.45 -9.30 -21.99
N GLY A 7 -19.54 -9.67 -23.26
CA GLY A 7 -20.83 -9.95 -23.90
C GLY A 7 -21.49 -11.27 -23.46
N MET A 8 -20.73 -12.23 -22.94
CA MET A 8 -21.30 -13.51 -22.47
C MET A 8 -21.80 -13.48 -21.02
N ALA A 9 -21.41 -12.46 -20.23
CA ALA A 9 -21.85 -12.34 -18.83
C ALA A 9 -23.32 -11.85 -18.68
N PHE A 10 -23.95 -11.40 -19.75
CA PHE A 10 -25.32 -10.89 -19.72
C PHE A 10 -26.42 -11.97 -19.78
N SER A 11 -26.04 -13.24 -19.99
CA SER A 11 -27.00 -14.35 -19.96
C SER A 11 -26.90 -15.28 -18.74
N ALA A 12 -25.93 -15.02 -17.85
CA ALA A 12 -25.76 -15.76 -16.61
C ALA A 12 -26.82 -15.35 -15.57
N SER A 13 -27.26 -16.30 -14.72
CA SER A 13 -28.14 -16.01 -13.58
C SER A 13 -27.45 -15.05 -12.59
N ALA A 14 -28.21 -14.37 -11.74
CA ALA A 14 -27.66 -13.48 -10.70
C ALA A 14 -26.64 -14.21 -9.80
N ASP A 15 -26.94 -15.46 -9.43
CA ASP A 15 -26.07 -16.31 -8.63
C ASP A 15 -24.72 -16.61 -9.32
N GLU A 16 -24.75 -16.93 -10.62
CA GLU A 16 -23.52 -17.19 -11.39
C GLU A 16 -22.63 -15.94 -11.51
N ARG A 17 -23.26 -14.76 -11.61
CA ARG A 17 -22.54 -13.48 -11.63
C ARG A 17 -21.89 -13.18 -10.29
N LEU A 18 -22.61 -13.35 -9.17
CA LEU A 18 -22.07 -13.17 -7.83
C LEU A 18 -20.93 -14.15 -7.53
N ASP A 19 -21.06 -15.40 -7.93
CA ASP A 19 -20.00 -16.40 -7.78
C ASP A 19 -18.73 -16.05 -8.58
N LEU A 20 -18.90 -15.48 -9.77
CA LEU A 20 -17.77 -14.97 -10.54
C LEU A 20 -17.10 -13.79 -9.83
N LEU A 21 -17.87 -12.85 -9.28
CA LEU A 21 -17.37 -11.71 -8.54
C LEU A 21 -16.59 -12.12 -7.27
N LYS A 22 -17.09 -13.12 -6.54
CA LYS A 22 -16.38 -13.73 -5.39
C LYS A 22 -15.00 -14.27 -5.80
N LYS A 23 -14.94 -15.01 -6.91
CA LYS A 23 -13.68 -15.55 -7.45
C LYS A 23 -12.71 -14.46 -7.87
N ILE A 24 -13.18 -13.37 -8.48
CA ILE A 24 -12.36 -12.23 -8.87
C ILE A 24 -11.80 -11.52 -7.62
N SER A 25 -12.63 -11.30 -6.60
CA SER A 25 -12.18 -10.73 -5.32
C SER A 25 -11.12 -11.62 -4.65
N ALA A 26 -11.39 -12.93 -4.57
CA ALA A 26 -10.45 -13.91 -3.99
C ALA A 26 -9.13 -14.00 -4.78
N ALA A 27 -9.14 -13.73 -6.08
CA ALA A 27 -7.95 -13.64 -6.92
C ALA A 27 -7.12 -12.36 -6.71
N GLY A 28 -7.51 -11.49 -5.77
CA GLY A 28 -6.76 -10.29 -5.40
C GLY A 28 -7.19 -9.00 -6.12
N ALA A 29 -8.38 -8.97 -6.72
CA ALA A 29 -8.90 -7.79 -7.41
C ALA A 29 -10.22 -7.25 -6.77
N PRO A 30 -10.21 -6.90 -5.45
CA PRO A 30 -11.43 -6.45 -4.77
C PRO A 30 -11.96 -5.13 -5.35
N GLY A 31 -11.07 -4.18 -5.70
CA GLY A 31 -11.49 -2.91 -6.29
C GLY A 31 -12.23 -3.05 -7.62
N LEU A 32 -11.78 -3.98 -8.49
CA LEU A 32 -12.49 -4.33 -9.72
C LEU A 32 -13.86 -4.92 -9.40
N THR A 33 -13.91 -5.84 -8.42
CA THR A 33 -15.16 -6.49 -8.00
C THR A 33 -16.16 -5.45 -7.46
N LEU A 34 -15.72 -4.52 -6.60
CA LEU A 34 -16.59 -3.46 -6.08
C LEU A 34 -17.12 -2.57 -7.20
N LYS A 35 -16.28 -2.20 -8.17
CA LYS A 35 -16.71 -1.42 -9.33
C LYS A 35 -17.72 -2.17 -10.21
N MET A 36 -17.55 -3.48 -10.38
CA MET A 36 -18.53 -4.31 -11.10
C MET A 36 -19.84 -4.42 -10.33
N LEU A 37 -19.79 -4.54 -9.00
CA LEU A 37 -20.99 -4.49 -8.15
C LEU A 37 -21.73 -3.15 -8.32
N ASP A 38 -21.02 -2.01 -8.37
CA ASP A 38 -21.64 -0.70 -8.57
C ASP A 38 -22.36 -0.57 -9.92
N GLN A 39 -21.83 -1.22 -10.96
CA GLN A 39 -22.37 -1.13 -12.32
C GLN A 39 -23.53 -2.09 -12.60
N ALA A 40 -23.51 -3.26 -11.95
CA ALA A 40 -24.40 -4.35 -12.28
C ALA A 40 -25.48 -4.62 -11.23
N GLN A 41 -25.37 -4.07 -10.02
CA GLN A 41 -26.36 -4.24 -8.96
C GLN A 41 -27.72 -3.67 -9.40
N PRO A 42 -28.83 -4.42 -9.25
CA PRO A 42 -30.16 -3.90 -9.53
C PRO A 42 -30.50 -2.73 -8.63
N ARG A 43 -31.51 -1.93 -9.00
CA ARG A 43 -32.01 -0.88 -8.12
C ARG A 43 -32.90 -1.50 -7.02
N VAL A 44 -32.92 -0.87 -5.86
CA VAL A 44 -33.73 -1.30 -4.72
C VAL A 44 -35.21 -1.43 -5.10
N ASP A 45 -35.71 -0.49 -5.93
CA ASP A 45 -37.11 -0.44 -6.36
C ASP A 45 -37.45 -1.51 -7.41
N ASP A 46 -36.47 -2.05 -8.13
CA ASP A 46 -36.67 -3.04 -9.20
C ASP A 46 -36.74 -4.47 -8.60
N ASP A 47 -35.77 -4.83 -7.76
CA ASP A 47 -35.70 -6.11 -7.07
C ASP A 47 -34.95 -6.00 -5.75
N LEU A 48 -35.69 -5.83 -4.66
CA LEU A 48 -35.12 -5.69 -3.31
C LEU A 48 -34.35 -6.95 -2.87
N TYR A 49 -34.85 -8.15 -3.24
CA TYR A 49 -34.22 -9.39 -2.82
C TYR A 49 -32.85 -9.57 -3.49
N GLU A 50 -32.81 -9.43 -4.80
CA GLU A 50 -31.55 -9.49 -5.55
C GLU A 50 -30.59 -8.38 -5.12
N TRP A 51 -31.09 -7.15 -4.92
CA TRP A 51 -30.29 -6.04 -4.40
C TRP A 51 -29.60 -6.37 -3.07
N ILE A 52 -30.34 -7.02 -2.13
CA ILE A 52 -29.79 -7.44 -0.84
C ILE A 52 -28.66 -8.45 -1.01
N LEU A 53 -28.80 -9.46 -1.87
CA LEU A 53 -27.75 -10.45 -2.11
C LEU A 53 -26.45 -9.80 -2.60
N TRP A 54 -26.57 -8.85 -3.50
CA TRP A 54 -25.43 -8.08 -4.00
C TRP A 54 -24.80 -7.19 -2.94
N GLU A 55 -25.61 -6.58 -2.10
CA GLU A 55 -25.14 -5.73 -1.02
C GLU A 55 -24.46 -6.52 0.10
N GLN A 56 -24.97 -7.68 0.45
CA GLN A 56 -24.31 -8.60 1.38
C GLN A 56 -22.89 -8.95 0.91
N GLU A 57 -22.74 -9.26 -0.36
CA GLU A 57 -21.43 -9.56 -0.94
C GLU A 57 -20.49 -8.34 -0.91
N ARG A 58 -21.01 -7.15 -1.19
CA ARG A 58 -20.25 -5.90 -1.07
C ARG A 58 -19.71 -5.70 0.34
N LEU A 59 -20.57 -5.82 1.35
CA LEU A 59 -20.18 -5.67 2.75
C LEU A 59 -19.15 -6.72 3.16
N ALA A 60 -19.32 -7.97 2.71
CA ALA A 60 -18.38 -9.05 2.96
C ALA A 60 -16.98 -8.76 2.35
N ILE A 61 -16.93 -8.29 1.10
CA ILE A 61 -15.66 -7.92 0.42
C ILE A 61 -14.99 -6.75 1.15
N LEU A 62 -15.72 -5.70 1.49
CA LEU A 62 -15.18 -4.55 2.22
C LEU A 62 -14.60 -4.96 3.58
N ALA A 63 -15.29 -5.86 4.30
CA ALA A 63 -14.83 -6.39 5.58
C ALA A 63 -13.60 -7.30 5.43
N GLN A 64 -13.61 -8.21 4.45
CA GLN A 64 -12.50 -9.11 4.17
C GLN A 64 -11.20 -8.36 3.85
N TRP A 65 -11.29 -7.27 3.10
CA TRP A 65 -10.16 -6.43 2.70
C TRP A 65 -9.91 -5.26 3.66
N LYS A 66 -10.59 -5.27 4.84
CA LYS A 66 -10.43 -4.28 5.92
C LYS A 66 -10.62 -2.83 5.48
N GLN A 67 -11.48 -2.61 4.50
CA GLN A 67 -11.85 -1.26 4.02
C GLN A 67 -12.93 -0.64 4.93
N TRP A 68 -12.58 -0.47 6.21
CA TRP A 68 -13.54 -0.14 7.26
C TRP A 68 -14.26 1.19 7.05
N ASP A 69 -13.56 2.23 6.60
CA ASP A 69 -14.17 3.55 6.35
C ASP A 69 -15.21 3.48 5.22
N GLN A 70 -14.88 2.79 4.12
CA GLN A 70 -15.82 2.60 3.00
C GLN A 70 -17.01 1.75 3.40
N LEU A 71 -16.79 0.73 4.24
CA LEU A 71 -17.85 -0.11 4.78
C LEU A 71 -18.81 0.71 5.64
N LEU A 72 -18.31 1.56 6.53
CA LEU A 72 -19.13 2.42 7.37
C LEU A 72 -19.95 3.41 6.55
N ILE A 73 -19.33 4.10 5.58
CA ILE A 73 -20.03 5.01 4.67
C ILE A 73 -21.14 4.28 3.91
N ARG A 74 -20.87 3.05 3.47
CA ARG A 74 -21.87 2.25 2.74
C ARG A 74 -23.05 1.87 3.63
N ILE A 75 -22.80 1.45 4.87
CA ILE A 75 -23.86 1.09 5.82
C ILE A 75 -24.72 2.30 6.18
N GLU A 76 -24.13 3.49 6.36
CA GLU A 76 -24.88 4.73 6.60
C GLU A 76 -25.80 5.11 5.43
N GLY A 77 -25.40 4.76 4.21
CA GLY A 77 -26.18 5.02 2.99
C GLY A 77 -27.22 3.95 2.64
N LEU A 78 -27.45 2.94 3.51
CA LEU A 78 -28.44 1.90 3.24
C LEU A 78 -29.87 2.45 3.30
N PRO A 79 -30.80 1.98 2.43
CA PRO A 79 -32.20 2.38 2.46
C PRO A 79 -32.87 2.06 3.80
N HIS A 80 -33.84 2.87 4.21
CA HIS A 80 -34.53 2.66 5.47
C HIS A 80 -35.50 1.46 5.46
N ASP A 81 -36.06 1.13 4.29
CA ASP A 81 -37.11 0.11 4.13
C ASP A 81 -36.54 -1.28 3.73
N ILE A 82 -35.39 -1.65 4.29
CA ILE A 82 -34.79 -2.96 4.12
C ILE A 82 -35.21 -3.92 5.25
N PRO A 83 -35.22 -5.26 5.00
CA PRO A 83 -35.57 -6.26 6.00
C PRO A 83 -34.71 -6.20 7.25
N ASN A 84 -35.32 -6.49 8.40
CA ASN A 84 -34.63 -6.45 9.70
C ASN A 84 -33.44 -7.41 9.76
N GLN A 85 -33.54 -8.57 9.13
CA GLN A 85 -32.44 -9.54 9.06
C GLN A 85 -31.20 -8.93 8.40
N PHE A 86 -31.37 -8.20 7.30
CA PHE A 86 -30.24 -7.55 6.64
C PHE A 86 -29.70 -6.37 7.46
N LYS A 87 -30.58 -5.61 8.16
CA LYS A 87 -30.15 -4.57 9.11
C LYS A 87 -29.29 -5.13 10.23
N GLN A 88 -29.63 -6.29 10.75
CA GLN A 88 -28.86 -7.00 11.78
C GLN A 88 -27.49 -7.42 11.26
N GLN A 89 -27.42 -8.01 10.07
CA GLN A 89 -26.16 -8.37 9.44
C GLN A 89 -25.29 -7.13 9.18
N ALA A 90 -25.86 -6.04 8.67
CA ALA A 90 -25.14 -4.78 8.48
C ALA A 90 -24.60 -4.22 9.82
N ALA A 91 -25.40 -4.31 10.90
CA ALA A 91 -24.97 -3.91 12.25
C ALA A 91 -23.80 -4.78 12.77
N THR A 92 -23.75 -6.07 12.41
CA THR A 92 -22.63 -6.97 12.74
C THR A 92 -21.32 -6.48 12.11
N TYR A 93 -21.37 -6.13 10.82
CA TYR A 93 -20.23 -5.55 10.10
C TYR A 93 -19.86 -4.16 10.65
N GLN A 94 -20.85 -3.32 10.94
CA GLN A 94 -20.64 -1.98 11.50
C GLN A 94 -19.94 -2.05 12.86
N ALA A 95 -20.40 -2.92 13.75
CA ALA A 95 -19.77 -3.12 15.04
C ALA A 95 -18.32 -3.64 14.90
N ARG A 96 -18.08 -4.57 13.95
CA ARG A 96 -16.73 -5.06 13.66
C ARG A 96 -15.83 -3.94 13.15
N ALA A 97 -16.29 -3.11 12.24
CA ALA A 97 -15.53 -1.97 11.74
C ALA A 97 -15.12 -1.01 12.86
N PHE A 98 -16.05 -0.65 13.74
CA PHE A 98 -15.75 0.22 14.89
C PHE A 98 -14.77 -0.41 15.88
N LEU A 99 -14.81 -1.74 16.09
CA LEU A 99 -13.80 -2.44 16.90
C LEU A 99 -12.41 -2.34 16.28
N GLU A 100 -12.30 -2.61 14.98
CA GLU A 100 -11.01 -2.54 14.26
C GLU A 100 -10.43 -1.12 14.18
N LEU A 101 -11.30 -0.08 14.17
CA LEU A 101 -10.92 1.33 14.25
C LEU A 101 -10.68 1.84 15.68
N GLY A 102 -10.74 0.95 16.70
CA GLY A 102 -10.53 1.31 18.10
C GLY A 102 -11.71 2.09 18.76
N GLN A 103 -12.85 2.22 18.08
CA GLN A 103 -14.03 2.90 18.60
C GLN A 103 -14.96 1.94 19.37
N THR A 104 -14.39 1.30 20.37
CA THR A 104 -14.99 0.20 21.15
C THR A 104 -16.32 0.58 21.84
N SER A 105 -16.44 1.82 22.32
CA SER A 105 -17.68 2.32 22.96
C SER A 105 -18.83 2.40 21.96
N THR A 106 -18.59 2.86 20.75
CA THR A 106 -19.58 2.94 19.66
C THR A 106 -20.02 1.54 19.24
N ALA A 107 -19.05 0.64 19.02
CA ALA A 107 -19.32 -0.76 18.73
C ALA A 107 -20.24 -1.39 19.80
N ARG A 108 -19.92 -1.21 21.09
CA ARG A 108 -20.77 -1.73 22.19
C ARG A 108 -22.18 -1.14 22.21
N GLN A 109 -22.33 0.13 21.87
CA GLN A 109 -23.65 0.75 21.80
C GLN A 109 -24.53 0.08 20.74
N ILE A 110 -23.98 -0.13 19.53
CA ILE A 110 -24.66 -0.84 18.43
C ILE A 110 -25.02 -2.25 18.86
N LEU A 111 -24.04 -3.01 19.37
CA LEU A 111 -24.24 -4.40 19.78
C LEU A 111 -25.29 -4.54 20.87
N ARG A 112 -25.29 -3.64 21.87
CA ARG A 112 -26.31 -3.62 22.91
C ARG A 112 -27.69 -3.36 22.33
N GLN A 113 -27.83 -2.43 21.39
CA GLN A 113 -29.09 -2.17 20.73
C GLN A 113 -29.64 -3.41 20.04
N GLN A 114 -28.79 -4.15 19.28
CA GLN A 114 -29.17 -5.41 18.64
C GLN A 114 -29.60 -6.46 19.69
N LEU A 115 -28.79 -6.66 20.72
CA LEU A 115 -29.06 -7.65 21.77
C LEU A 115 -30.32 -7.35 22.59
N TRP A 116 -30.81 -6.09 22.65
CA TRP A 116 -32.03 -5.71 23.29
C TRP A 116 -33.28 -5.89 22.41
N GLN A 117 -33.10 -5.79 21.10
CA GLN A 117 -34.21 -5.83 20.14
C GLN A 117 -34.52 -7.24 19.62
N VAL A 118 -33.58 -8.18 19.76
CA VAL A 118 -33.66 -9.51 19.17
C VAL A 118 -33.62 -10.59 20.23
N VAL A 119 -34.48 -11.60 20.08
CA VAL A 119 -34.44 -12.81 20.90
C VAL A 119 -33.32 -13.75 20.39
N ALA A 120 -32.56 -14.38 21.28
CA ALA A 120 -31.41 -15.19 20.96
C ALA A 120 -31.70 -16.31 19.93
N SER A 121 -32.91 -16.83 19.86
CA SER A 121 -33.35 -17.87 18.91
C SER A 121 -33.77 -17.31 17.55
N GLU A 122 -33.80 -16.01 17.35
CA GLU A 122 -34.32 -15.36 16.15
C GLU A 122 -33.23 -14.79 15.24
N SER A 123 -31.95 -14.83 15.63
CA SER A 123 -30.85 -14.32 14.83
C SER A 123 -29.63 -15.22 14.91
N GLU A 124 -29.08 -15.55 13.74
CA GLU A 124 -27.82 -16.27 13.60
C GLU A 124 -26.62 -15.44 14.08
N ASP A 125 -26.76 -14.12 14.08
CA ASP A 125 -25.69 -13.19 14.51
C ASP A 125 -25.60 -13.01 16.03
N TYR A 126 -26.56 -13.53 16.81
CA TYR A 126 -26.65 -13.26 18.25
C TYR A 126 -25.40 -13.70 19.03
N GLU A 127 -24.85 -14.88 18.72
CA GLU A 127 -23.59 -15.35 19.31
C GLU A 127 -22.42 -14.42 18.92
N THR A 128 -22.37 -14.00 17.66
CA THR A 128 -21.33 -13.10 17.15
C THR A 128 -21.35 -11.75 17.89
N TRP A 129 -22.52 -11.16 18.09
CA TRP A 129 -22.66 -9.93 18.85
C TRP A 129 -22.18 -10.06 20.30
N ARG A 130 -22.50 -11.18 20.95
CA ARG A 130 -22.06 -11.47 22.32
C ARG A 130 -20.53 -11.61 22.38
N ARG A 131 -19.90 -12.27 21.42
CA ARG A 131 -18.44 -12.37 21.30
C ARG A 131 -17.80 -11.00 21.05
N GLN A 132 -18.33 -10.21 20.14
CA GLN A 132 -17.85 -8.84 19.87
C GLN A 132 -17.97 -7.91 21.11
N VAL A 133 -19.00 -8.06 21.93
CA VAL A 133 -19.09 -7.34 23.23
C VAL A 133 -17.93 -7.71 24.13
N ILE A 134 -17.57 -9.00 24.22
CA ILE A 134 -16.42 -9.46 25.01
C ILE A 134 -15.12 -8.85 24.48
N GLU A 135 -14.89 -8.93 23.16
CA GLU A 135 -13.75 -8.32 22.48
C GLU A 135 -13.66 -6.82 22.80
N SER A 136 -14.77 -6.10 22.71
CA SER A 136 -14.81 -4.66 22.99
C SER A 136 -14.38 -4.30 24.43
N TYR A 137 -14.67 -5.15 25.41
CA TYR A 137 -14.22 -4.94 26.77
C TYR A 137 -12.72 -5.23 26.93
N ILE A 138 -12.21 -6.24 26.23
CA ILE A 138 -10.78 -6.55 26.23
C ILE A 138 -9.99 -5.37 25.66
N GLU A 139 -10.41 -4.85 24.50
CA GLU A 139 -9.74 -3.72 23.83
C GLU A 139 -9.74 -2.43 24.70
N ASP A 140 -10.73 -2.25 25.55
CA ASP A 140 -10.78 -1.14 26.52
C ASP A 140 -9.95 -1.42 27.79
N GLY A 141 -9.31 -2.58 27.93
CA GLY A 141 -8.63 -3.00 29.15
C GLY A 141 -9.60 -3.33 30.31
N ARG A 142 -10.90 -3.45 30.06
CA ARG A 142 -11.94 -3.76 31.04
C ARG A 142 -12.08 -5.28 31.23
N ILE A 143 -11.03 -5.92 31.69
CA ILE A 143 -10.90 -7.38 31.68
C ILE A 143 -11.92 -8.08 32.58
N GLU A 144 -12.29 -7.50 33.73
CA GLU A 144 -13.31 -8.08 34.59
C GLU A 144 -14.72 -8.03 33.94
N ASP A 145 -15.04 -6.97 33.20
CA ASP A 145 -16.30 -6.91 32.44
C ASP A 145 -16.31 -7.94 31.31
N ALA A 146 -15.19 -8.08 30.59
CA ALA A 146 -15.00 -9.14 29.58
C ALA A 146 -15.22 -10.52 30.19
N ARG A 147 -14.66 -10.77 31.40
CA ARG A 147 -14.82 -12.03 32.12
C ARG A 147 -16.27 -12.30 32.51
N VAL A 148 -17.00 -11.31 33.00
CA VAL A 148 -18.42 -11.47 33.34
C VAL A 148 -19.24 -11.76 32.07
N ALA A 149 -18.98 -11.06 30.97
CA ALA A 149 -19.65 -11.29 29.69
C ALA A 149 -19.34 -12.69 29.14
N MET A 150 -18.08 -13.15 29.25
CA MET A 150 -17.65 -14.49 28.88
C MET A 150 -18.37 -15.58 29.67
N LEU A 151 -18.48 -15.44 31.01
CA LEU A 151 -19.18 -16.42 31.84
C LEU A 151 -20.67 -16.52 31.49
N ARG A 152 -21.32 -15.40 31.19
CA ARG A 152 -22.70 -15.40 30.71
C ARG A 152 -22.85 -16.07 29.34
N PHE A 153 -21.90 -15.84 28.44
CA PHE A 153 -21.88 -16.53 27.16
C PHE A 153 -21.76 -18.04 27.32
N ASP A 154 -20.85 -18.53 28.18
CA ASP A 154 -20.67 -19.95 28.46
C ASP A 154 -21.95 -20.60 29.03
N GLN A 155 -22.71 -19.88 29.85
CA GLN A 155 -23.98 -20.37 30.41
C GLN A 155 -25.06 -20.53 29.34
N ASP A 156 -25.08 -19.61 28.35
CA ASP A 156 -26.13 -19.57 27.33
C ASP A 156 -25.84 -20.52 26.15
N PHE A 157 -24.56 -20.66 25.73
CA PHE A 157 -24.21 -21.32 24.48
C PHE A 157 -23.37 -22.59 24.62
N ASN A 158 -22.55 -22.71 25.67
CA ASN A 158 -21.67 -23.86 25.93
C ASN A 158 -20.85 -24.30 24.66
N SER A 159 -20.32 -23.31 23.92
CA SER A 159 -19.64 -23.54 22.64
C SER A 159 -18.26 -24.21 22.83
N THR A 160 -17.93 -25.17 21.95
CA THR A 160 -16.62 -25.85 21.88
C THR A 160 -15.82 -25.44 20.64
N GLU A 161 -16.30 -24.48 19.88
CA GLU A 161 -15.63 -23.96 18.69
C GLU A 161 -14.29 -23.34 19.03
N LEU A 162 -13.25 -23.64 18.22
CA LEU A 162 -11.87 -23.16 18.47
C LEU A 162 -11.80 -21.63 18.60
N GLY A 163 -12.50 -20.88 17.75
CA GLY A 163 -12.53 -19.42 17.80
C GLY A 163 -13.04 -18.89 19.14
N TRP A 164 -14.11 -19.48 19.65
CA TRP A 164 -14.62 -19.17 20.99
C TRP A 164 -13.61 -19.54 22.09
N LEU A 165 -13.03 -20.74 22.05
CA LEU A 165 -12.07 -21.19 23.05
C LEU A 165 -10.82 -20.29 23.10
N LEU A 166 -10.37 -19.78 21.96
CA LEU A 166 -9.26 -18.82 21.88
C LEU A 166 -9.62 -17.46 22.46
N LEU A 167 -10.82 -16.93 22.18
CA LEU A 167 -11.31 -15.68 22.79
C LEU A 167 -11.43 -15.84 24.31
N ARG A 168 -12.01 -16.94 24.77
CA ARG A 168 -12.11 -17.31 26.18
C ARG A 168 -10.73 -17.42 26.83
N ALA A 169 -9.79 -18.07 26.17
CA ALA A 169 -8.40 -18.20 26.64
C ALA A 169 -7.73 -16.83 26.78
N ARG A 170 -7.98 -15.90 25.85
CA ARG A 170 -7.50 -14.51 25.94
C ARG A 170 -8.01 -13.83 27.21
N VAL A 171 -9.33 -13.84 27.46
CA VAL A 171 -9.90 -13.27 28.68
C VAL A 171 -9.29 -13.88 29.96
N LEU A 172 -9.11 -15.20 29.96
CA LEU A 172 -8.53 -15.92 31.11
C LEU A 172 -7.06 -15.58 31.34
N ILE A 173 -6.26 -15.45 30.28
CA ILE A 173 -4.84 -15.05 30.39
C ILE A 173 -4.73 -13.62 30.89
N GLU A 174 -5.49 -12.69 30.33
CA GLU A 174 -5.47 -11.28 30.73
C GLU A 174 -6.01 -11.06 32.15
N SER A 175 -6.92 -11.92 32.63
CA SER A 175 -7.38 -11.96 34.03
C SER A 175 -6.51 -12.79 34.97
N GLY A 176 -5.34 -13.28 34.50
CA GLY A 176 -4.39 -14.07 35.33
C GLY A 176 -4.83 -15.51 35.64
N ARG A 177 -5.84 -16.03 34.97
CA ARG A 177 -6.41 -17.37 35.24
C ARG A 177 -5.82 -18.44 34.34
N TYR A 178 -4.49 -18.56 34.36
CA TYR A 178 -3.69 -19.41 33.46
C TYR A 178 -4.04 -20.90 33.55
N GLN A 179 -4.33 -21.42 34.75
CA GLN A 179 -4.68 -22.84 34.94
C GLN A 179 -6.00 -23.18 34.20
N GLN A 180 -6.94 -22.26 34.18
CA GLN A 180 -8.21 -22.46 33.46
C GLN A 180 -7.98 -22.45 31.95
N THR A 181 -7.11 -21.58 31.44
CA THR A 181 -6.70 -21.56 30.03
C THR A 181 -6.14 -22.92 29.59
N ILE A 182 -5.20 -23.49 30.33
CA ILE A 182 -4.61 -24.79 30.00
C ILE A 182 -5.70 -25.88 29.96
N ARG A 183 -6.65 -25.83 30.90
CA ARG A 183 -7.73 -26.83 30.97
C ARG A 183 -8.64 -26.78 29.76
N ILE A 184 -9.09 -25.59 29.34
CA ILE A 184 -10.05 -25.44 28.23
C ILE A 184 -9.43 -25.74 26.87
N LEU A 185 -8.09 -25.56 26.71
CA LEU A 185 -7.38 -25.79 25.45
C LEU A 185 -6.75 -27.20 25.37
N ARG A 186 -6.89 -28.02 26.39
CA ARG A 186 -6.18 -29.32 26.53
C ARG A 186 -6.47 -30.30 25.39
N GLU A 187 -7.71 -30.30 24.89
CA GLU A 187 -8.19 -31.25 23.88
C GLU A 187 -8.10 -30.68 22.45
N GLN A 188 -7.49 -29.51 22.30
CA GLN A 188 -7.36 -28.83 21.01
C GLN A 188 -5.99 -29.08 20.39
N ASP A 189 -5.96 -29.74 19.22
CA ASP A 189 -4.71 -30.04 18.49
C ASP A 189 -4.19 -28.88 17.65
N ALA A 190 -5.00 -27.81 17.46
CA ALA A 190 -4.62 -26.66 16.68
C ALA A 190 -3.39 -25.94 17.25
N TRP A 191 -2.49 -25.48 16.38
CA TRP A 191 -1.26 -24.80 16.83
C TRP A 191 -1.56 -23.53 17.64
N GLN A 192 -2.65 -22.81 17.34
CA GLN A 192 -3.11 -21.64 18.07
C GLN A 192 -3.37 -21.98 19.55
N ALA A 193 -4.09 -23.07 19.78
CA ALA A 193 -4.40 -23.54 21.13
C ALA A 193 -3.13 -24.00 21.88
N ARG A 194 -2.23 -24.71 21.18
CA ARG A 194 -0.96 -25.17 21.77
C ARG A 194 -0.09 -23.99 22.21
N LEU A 195 0.12 -22.97 21.35
CA LEU A 195 0.97 -21.82 21.68
C LEU A 195 0.34 -20.95 22.78
N THR A 196 -0.99 -20.78 22.77
CA THR A 196 -1.72 -20.08 23.83
C THR A 196 -1.59 -20.83 25.18
N SER A 197 -1.69 -22.16 25.18
CA SER A 197 -1.49 -22.99 26.36
C SER A 197 -0.03 -22.92 26.87
N MET A 198 0.96 -22.89 25.96
CA MET A 198 2.38 -22.70 26.33
C MET A 198 2.61 -21.35 27.01
N LEU A 199 1.98 -20.25 26.50
CA LEU A 199 2.05 -18.94 27.16
C LEU A 199 1.47 -19.01 28.60
N ALA A 200 0.31 -19.65 28.77
CA ALA A 200 -0.31 -19.83 30.09
C ALA A 200 0.57 -20.64 31.02
N SER A 201 1.19 -21.75 30.55
CA SER A 201 2.13 -22.58 31.33
C SER A 201 3.39 -21.81 31.71
N PHE A 202 3.91 -20.98 30.81
CA PHE A 202 5.04 -20.09 31.10
C PHE A 202 4.69 -19.07 32.20
N LYS A 203 3.50 -18.41 32.09
CA LYS A 203 3.03 -17.47 33.13
C LYS A 203 2.82 -18.13 34.48
N LEU A 204 2.45 -19.41 34.51
CA LEU A 204 2.38 -20.24 35.74
C LEU A 204 3.75 -20.74 36.25
N LYS A 205 4.84 -20.41 35.55
CA LYS A 205 6.20 -20.91 35.84
C LYS A 205 6.32 -22.44 35.76
N GLN A 206 5.47 -23.11 35.00
CA GLN A 206 5.57 -24.55 34.70
C GLN A 206 6.60 -24.84 33.61
N ILE A 207 6.90 -23.87 32.78
CA ILE A 207 7.96 -23.90 31.76
C ILE A 207 8.96 -22.82 32.12
N ASP A 208 10.26 -23.16 32.19
CA ASP A 208 11.31 -22.18 32.41
C ASP A 208 11.56 -21.31 31.18
N LYS A 209 12.01 -20.07 31.39
CA LYS A 209 12.29 -19.11 30.34
C LYS A 209 13.32 -19.60 29.33
N ALA A 210 14.38 -20.28 29.80
CA ALA A 210 15.42 -20.81 28.93
C ALA A 210 14.91 -22.00 28.10
N GLU A 211 14.10 -22.86 28.73
CA GLU A 211 13.45 -23.96 28.04
C GLU A 211 12.49 -23.48 26.95
N LEU A 212 11.61 -22.54 27.29
CA LEU A 212 10.69 -21.94 26.32
C LEU A 212 11.43 -21.28 25.15
N TRP A 213 12.49 -20.53 25.44
CA TRP A 213 13.34 -19.90 24.45
C TRP A 213 13.98 -20.90 23.48
N GLN A 214 14.49 -22.04 23.99
CA GLN A 214 15.04 -23.07 23.14
C GLN A 214 13.98 -23.78 22.29
N GLN A 215 12.81 -24.05 22.86
CA GLN A 215 11.68 -24.63 22.11
C GLN A 215 11.27 -23.71 20.96
N VAL A 216 11.17 -22.39 21.18
CA VAL A 216 10.85 -21.40 20.13
C VAL A 216 11.90 -21.42 19.04
N LYS A 217 13.20 -21.32 19.39
CA LYS A 217 14.30 -21.31 18.41
C LYS A 217 14.36 -22.59 17.58
N THR A 218 14.11 -23.72 18.18
CA THR A 218 14.14 -25.01 17.49
C THR A 218 12.95 -25.14 16.54
N ARG A 219 11.74 -24.79 17.01
CA ARG A 219 10.51 -24.97 16.26
C ARG A 219 10.37 -23.95 15.13
N SER A 220 10.81 -22.71 15.32
CA SER A 220 10.75 -21.67 14.30
C SER A 220 11.61 -21.95 13.06
N LYS A 221 12.63 -22.83 13.18
CA LYS A 221 13.48 -23.29 12.07
C LYS A 221 12.86 -24.40 11.22
N ASN A 222 11.77 -25.00 11.67
CA ASN A 222 11.12 -26.06 10.94
C ASN A 222 10.35 -25.47 9.75
N GLU A 223 10.64 -25.94 8.54
CA GLU A 223 10.02 -25.49 7.30
C GLU A 223 8.53 -25.84 7.21
N ALA A 224 8.07 -26.87 7.91
CA ALA A 224 6.66 -27.25 7.97
C ALA A 224 5.78 -26.28 8.78
N VAL A 225 6.39 -25.35 9.53
CA VAL A 225 5.68 -24.35 10.32
C VAL A 225 5.21 -23.21 9.41
N SER A 226 3.92 -22.89 9.45
CA SER A 226 3.36 -21.78 8.68
C SER A 226 3.96 -20.44 9.10
N ALA A 227 3.87 -19.43 8.25
CA ALA A 227 4.37 -18.09 8.55
C ALA A 227 3.66 -17.48 9.78
N GLU A 228 2.35 -17.70 9.91
CA GLU A 228 1.54 -17.25 11.05
C GLU A 228 1.93 -17.94 12.38
N GLU A 229 2.13 -19.27 12.33
CA GLU A 229 2.61 -20.01 13.50
C GLU A 229 4.01 -19.56 13.90
N ARG A 230 4.89 -19.29 12.91
CA ARG A 230 6.26 -18.80 13.15
C ARG A 230 6.26 -17.41 13.78
N ALA A 231 5.41 -16.50 13.31
CA ALA A 231 5.23 -15.18 13.93
C ALA A 231 4.75 -15.30 15.39
N THR A 232 3.78 -16.19 15.64
CA THR A 232 3.27 -16.44 16.99
C THR A 232 4.34 -17.06 17.91
N LEU A 233 5.18 -17.97 17.38
CA LEU A 233 6.32 -18.53 18.10
C LEU A 233 7.33 -17.46 18.51
N TRP A 234 7.70 -16.53 17.60
CA TRP A 234 8.64 -15.47 17.96
C TRP A 234 8.04 -14.46 18.93
N ALA A 235 6.73 -14.18 18.86
CA ALA A 235 6.04 -13.39 19.87
C ALA A 235 6.05 -14.10 21.25
N LEU A 236 5.85 -15.41 21.29
CA LEU A 236 5.99 -16.21 22.49
C LEU A 236 7.44 -16.17 23.02
N GLY A 237 8.43 -16.27 22.13
CA GLY A 237 9.84 -16.11 22.44
C GLY A 237 10.16 -14.74 23.06
N TYR A 238 9.55 -13.68 22.58
CA TYR A 238 9.69 -12.35 23.17
C TYR A 238 9.21 -12.31 24.63
N PHE A 239 8.09 -12.95 24.97
CA PHE A 239 7.63 -13.04 26.38
C PHE A 239 8.64 -13.76 27.27
N ALA A 240 9.28 -14.82 26.78
CA ALA A 240 10.38 -15.47 27.52
C ALA A 240 11.59 -14.54 27.65
N ALA A 241 11.98 -13.89 26.56
CA ALA A 241 13.13 -13.00 26.48
C ALA A 241 13.00 -11.74 27.37
N GLN A 242 11.77 -11.30 27.70
CA GLN A 242 11.54 -10.22 28.67
C GLN A 242 12.15 -10.51 30.05
N GLN A 243 12.27 -11.78 30.43
CA GLN A 243 12.87 -12.24 31.69
C GLN A 243 14.32 -12.67 31.53
N MET A 244 14.93 -12.47 30.37
CA MET A 244 16.29 -12.83 30.01
C MET A 244 17.15 -11.58 29.77
N SER A 245 18.13 -11.66 28.87
CA SER A 245 19.00 -10.54 28.56
C SER A 245 18.36 -9.58 27.53
N PRO A 246 18.74 -8.30 27.52
CA PRO A 246 18.29 -7.35 26.49
C PRO A 246 18.57 -7.80 25.05
N VAL A 247 19.70 -8.51 24.83
CA VAL A 247 20.02 -9.03 23.48
C VAL A 247 19.02 -10.11 23.02
N ASP A 248 18.55 -10.97 23.93
CA ASP A 248 17.54 -11.99 23.58
C ASP A 248 16.23 -11.34 23.15
N ARG A 249 15.85 -10.22 23.79
CA ARG A 249 14.67 -9.43 23.40
C ARG A 249 14.81 -8.87 21.98
N VAL A 250 15.96 -8.29 21.66
CA VAL A 250 16.22 -7.79 20.31
C VAL A 250 16.15 -8.93 19.30
N VAL A 251 16.81 -10.06 19.57
CA VAL A 251 16.80 -11.23 18.67
C VAL A 251 15.39 -11.76 18.43
N ALA A 252 14.55 -11.84 19.47
CA ALA A 252 13.16 -12.28 19.34
C ALA A 252 12.35 -11.34 18.44
N LEU A 253 12.46 -10.03 18.68
CA LEU A 253 11.70 -9.01 17.95
C LEU A 253 12.20 -8.84 16.51
N GLU A 254 13.52 -8.84 16.26
CA GLU A 254 14.04 -8.85 14.89
C GLU A 254 13.54 -10.07 14.12
N SER A 255 13.56 -11.25 14.74
CA SER A 255 13.08 -12.48 14.09
C SER A 255 11.57 -12.45 13.83
N LEU A 256 10.79 -11.85 14.73
CA LEU A 256 9.36 -11.63 14.53
C LEU A 256 9.11 -10.73 13.31
N PHE A 257 9.75 -9.57 13.26
CA PHE A 257 9.48 -8.57 12.22
C PHE A 257 10.09 -8.91 10.86
N ARG A 258 11.15 -9.75 10.81
CA ARG A 258 11.65 -10.34 9.57
C ARG A 258 10.65 -11.26 8.88
N GLY A 259 9.72 -11.83 9.63
CA GLY A 259 8.68 -12.71 9.08
C GLY A 259 7.66 -11.99 8.16
N GLY A 260 7.58 -10.66 8.18
CA GLY A 260 6.67 -9.85 7.37
C GLY A 260 5.19 -9.95 7.77
N ILE A 261 4.84 -10.91 8.60
CA ILE A 261 3.47 -11.21 9.04
C ILE A 261 3.40 -11.10 10.56
N GLN A 262 2.32 -10.52 11.05
CA GLN A 262 2.01 -10.55 12.48
C GLN A 262 1.20 -11.80 12.85
N SER A 263 1.22 -12.15 14.13
CA SER A 263 0.36 -13.22 14.64
C SER A 263 -1.11 -12.91 14.39
N PRO A 264 -1.92 -13.87 13.92
CA PRO A 264 -3.36 -13.70 13.81
C PRO A 264 -4.04 -13.64 15.19
N LEU A 265 -3.34 -14.08 16.24
CA LEU A 265 -3.83 -14.04 17.62
C LEU A 265 -3.44 -12.71 18.27
N GLN A 266 -4.43 -11.87 18.59
CA GLN A 266 -4.21 -10.55 19.19
C GLN A 266 -3.33 -10.58 20.44
N LEU A 267 -3.44 -11.65 21.25
CA LEU A 267 -2.60 -11.87 22.44
C LEU A 267 -1.09 -11.89 22.14
N PHE A 268 -0.71 -12.20 20.89
CA PHE A 268 0.67 -12.29 20.42
C PHE A 268 1.06 -11.17 19.45
N GLN A 269 0.21 -10.16 19.31
CA GLN A 269 0.55 -8.98 18.52
C GLN A 269 1.45 -8.06 19.33
N ILE A 270 2.64 -7.83 18.82
CA ILE A 270 3.64 -6.99 19.48
C ILE A 270 3.83 -5.71 18.66
N PRO A 271 3.65 -4.51 19.24
CA PRO A 271 3.93 -3.25 18.56
C PRO A 271 5.40 -3.16 18.14
N VAL A 272 5.65 -2.65 16.95
CA VAL A 272 7.01 -2.53 16.38
C VAL A 272 7.91 -1.65 17.25
N ASP A 273 7.35 -0.64 17.91
CA ASP A 273 8.10 0.28 18.79
C ASP A 273 8.75 -0.45 20.00
N ARG A 274 8.31 -1.68 20.32
CA ARG A 274 9.02 -2.54 21.28
C ARG A 274 10.42 -2.91 20.82
N LEU A 275 10.66 -3.00 19.50
CA LEU A 275 12.00 -3.27 18.99
C LEU A 275 12.92 -2.04 19.18
N TRP A 276 12.40 -0.82 18.94
CA TRP A 276 13.16 0.40 19.25
C TRP A 276 13.52 0.48 20.72
N GLN A 277 12.57 0.19 21.61
CA GLN A 277 12.84 0.13 23.05
C GLN A 277 13.90 -0.92 23.40
N ALA A 278 13.81 -2.11 22.82
CA ALA A 278 14.80 -3.18 23.07
C ALA A 278 16.19 -2.81 22.55
N TYR A 279 16.30 -2.13 21.41
CA TYR A 279 17.57 -1.59 20.92
C TYR A 279 18.18 -0.60 21.91
N LEU A 280 17.39 0.37 22.41
CA LEU A 280 17.87 1.36 23.36
C LEU A 280 18.33 0.71 24.67
N GLU A 281 17.56 -0.21 25.24
CA GLU A 281 17.91 -0.93 26.46
C GLU A 281 19.20 -1.76 26.29
N TYR A 282 19.38 -2.39 25.14
CA TYR A 282 20.61 -3.14 24.88
C TYR A 282 21.80 -2.21 24.62
N ALA A 283 21.59 -1.10 23.92
CA ALA A 283 22.62 -0.09 23.71
C ALA A 283 23.10 0.52 25.04
N GLU A 284 22.20 0.84 25.96
CA GLU A 284 22.55 1.34 27.31
C GLU A 284 23.39 0.35 28.12
N LEU A 285 23.15 -0.95 27.94
CA LEU A 285 23.91 -2.00 28.62
C LEU A 285 25.35 -2.13 28.08
N VAL A 286 25.54 -1.95 26.78
CA VAL A 286 26.83 -2.22 26.10
C VAL A 286 27.63 -0.96 25.81
N GLY A 287 27.01 0.22 25.88
CA GLY A 287 27.63 1.53 25.72
C GLY A 287 27.78 2.26 27.06
N ASN A 288 28.34 3.45 27.02
CA ASN A 288 28.47 4.32 28.18
C ASN A 288 27.51 5.52 28.06
N ARG A 289 26.35 5.44 28.71
CA ARG A 289 25.32 6.49 28.68
C ARG A 289 25.85 7.86 29.13
N SER A 290 26.74 7.89 30.12
CA SER A 290 27.32 9.17 30.60
C SER A 290 28.15 9.83 29.50
N GLU A 291 28.89 9.09 28.70
CA GLU A 291 29.64 9.63 27.57
C GLU A 291 28.71 10.20 26.49
N LEU A 292 27.59 9.53 26.18
CA LEU A 292 26.60 10.01 25.23
C LEU A 292 25.97 11.33 25.69
N LEU A 293 25.62 11.43 26.99
CA LEU A 293 25.06 12.66 27.57
C LEU A 293 26.04 13.83 27.57
N LEU A 294 27.34 13.55 27.54
CA LEU A 294 28.40 14.55 27.43
C LEU A 294 28.75 14.90 25.97
N GLY A 295 28.01 14.40 24.99
CA GLY A 295 28.24 14.67 23.57
C GLY A 295 29.37 13.85 22.94
N ALA A 296 29.78 12.73 23.56
CA ALA A 296 30.83 11.85 23.01
C ALA A 296 30.26 10.86 21.97
N ASP A 297 29.48 11.35 21.03
CA ASP A 297 28.80 10.55 19.99
C ASP A 297 29.78 9.76 19.12
N ASP A 298 30.96 10.32 18.82
CA ASP A 298 32.00 9.65 18.03
C ASP A 298 32.48 8.35 18.66
N LYS A 299 32.55 8.26 19.98
CA LYS A 299 32.93 7.00 20.66
C LYS A 299 31.87 5.92 20.47
N TRP A 300 30.60 6.32 20.47
CA TRP A 300 29.50 5.40 20.21
C TRP A 300 29.49 4.95 18.76
N LEU A 301 29.76 5.85 17.81
CA LEU A 301 29.93 5.50 16.38
C LEU A 301 31.07 4.49 16.20
N GLU A 302 32.24 4.74 16.82
CA GLU A 302 33.36 3.82 16.74
C GLU A 302 33.03 2.44 17.33
N LEU A 303 32.37 2.38 18.48
CA LEU A 303 31.93 1.15 19.13
C LEU A 303 30.92 0.38 18.25
N ALA A 304 29.96 1.09 17.65
CA ALA A 304 28.97 0.52 16.74
C ALA A 304 29.64 -0.06 15.48
N THR A 305 30.55 0.70 14.85
CA THR A 305 31.28 0.29 13.65
C THR A 305 32.17 -0.93 13.91
N LYS A 306 32.87 -0.97 15.04
CA LYS A 306 33.65 -2.16 15.45
C LYS A 306 32.78 -3.40 15.59
N ALA A 307 31.56 -3.25 16.09
CA ALA A 307 30.64 -4.35 16.32
C ALA A 307 29.96 -4.86 15.03
N SER A 308 29.96 -4.09 13.93
CA SER A 308 29.13 -4.36 12.75
C SER A 308 29.36 -5.75 12.13
N LYS A 309 30.60 -6.20 12.03
CA LYS A 309 30.95 -7.48 11.43
C LYS A 309 30.82 -8.68 12.37
N SER A 310 31.07 -8.49 13.68
CA SER A 310 31.13 -9.60 14.64
C SER A 310 29.84 -9.80 15.41
N THR A 311 29.12 -8.75 15.72
CA THR A 311 27.89 -8.72 16.53
C THR A 311 26.88 -7.72 15.96
N PRO A 312 26.23 -8.05 14.83
CA PRO A 312 25.34 -7.10 14.11
C PRO A 312 24.21 -6.55 14.99
N VAL A 313 23.62 -7.38 15.86
CA VAL A 313 22.57 -6.94 16.80
C VAL A 313 23.07 -5.86 17.75
N LYS A 314 24.29 -6.00 18.29
CA LYS A 314 24.94 -4.98 19.13
C LYS A 314 25.14 -3.68 18.33
N SER A 315 25.66 -3.81 17.12
CA SER A 315 25.91 -2.67 16.24
C SER A 315 24.63 -1.92 15.92
N ARG A 316 23.56 -2.61 15.49
CA ARG A 316 22.24 -2.01 15.23
C ARG A 316 21.69 -1.28 16.43
N SER A 317 21.83 -1.86 17.63
CA SER A 317 21.35 -1.22 18.86
C SER A 317 22.09 0.08 19.17
N LEU A 318 23.42 0.09 19.00
CA LEU A 318 24.23 1.29 19.19
C LEU A 318 23.93 2.39 18.16
N PHE A 319 23.79 2.02 16.88
CA PHE A 319 23.38 2.97 15.84
C PHE A 319 21.97 3.48 16.07
N ALA A 320 21.02 2.62 16.48
CA ALA A 320 19.66 3.02 16.83
C ALA A 320 19.64 4.07 17.94
N MET A 321 20.48 3.93 18.95
CA MET A 321 20.65 4.92 20.02
C MET A 321 21.04 6.28 19.46
N LEU A 322 22.04 6.33 18.56
CA LEU A 322 22.50 7.56 17.94
C LEU A 322 21.45 8.18 17.00
N ILE A 323 20.77 7.36 16.19
CA ILE A 323 19.70 7.82 15.28
C ILE A 323 18.58 8.52 16.07
N LEU A 324 18.21 7.98 17.22
CA LEU A 324 17.10 8.50 18.01
C LEU A 324 17.51 9.67 18.92
N ASN A 325 18.69 9.63 19.52
CA ASN A 325 19.05 10.52 20.63
C ASN A 325 20.18 11.51 20.34
N SER A 326 20.99 11.36 19.29
CA SER A 326 22.02 12.37 18.98
C SER A 326 21.36 13.73 18.68
N ALA A 327 22.00 14.82 19.11
CA ALA A 327 21.57 16.17 18.81
C ALA A 327 22.02 16.62 17.40
N GLU A 328 23.12 16.04 16.89
CA GLU A 328 23.76 16.43 15.66
C GLU A 328 23.21 15.67 14.46
N SER A 329 22.76 16.39 13.44
CA SER A 329 22.24 15.80 12.20
C SER A 329 23.30 15.00 11.45
N GLU A 330 24.58 15.41 11.47
CA GLU A 330 25.67 14.70 10.82
C GLU A 330 25.90 13.35 11.47
N THR A 331 25.95 13.29 12.80
CA THR A 331 26.07 12.06 13.56
C THR A 331 24.90 11.11 13.30
N LYS A 332 23.65 11.64 13.23
CA LYS A 332 22.49 10.82 12.84
C LYS A 332 22.64 10.22 11.46
N ASN A 333 23.14 10.97 10.48
CA ASN A 333 23.34 10.49 9.13
C ASN A 333 24.44 9.42 9.06
N ARG A 334 25.57 9.60 9.77
CA ARG A 334 26.63 8.60 9.88
C ARG A 334 26.14 7.32 10.56
N ALA A 335 25.38 7.46 11.64
CA ALA A 335 24.77 6.34 12.33
C ALA A 335 23.75 5.60 11.44
N ALA A 336 22.97 6.33 10.66
CA ALA A 336 22.03 5.76 9.70
C ALA A 336 22.74 4.95 8.60
N ALA A 337 23.82 5.46 8.05
CA ALA A 337 24.66 4.75 7.08
C ALA A 337 25.22 3.46 7.69
N GLY A 338 25.85 3.56 8.87
CA GLY A 338 26.38 2.39 9.57
C GLY A 338 25.31 1.37 9.97
N TYR A 339 24.10 1.82 10.33
CA TYR A 339 22.98 0.94 10.59
C TYR A 339 22.63 0.12 9.34
N MET A 340 22.50 0.76 8.19
CA MET A 340 22.22 0.09 6.91
C MET A 340 23.34 -0.88 6.50
N GLU A 341 24.61 -0.55 6.76
CA GLU A 341 25.76 -1.44 6.49
C GLU A 341 25.74 -2.73 7.33
N THR A 342 24.96 -2.79 8.41
CA THR A 342 24.82 -4.04 9.19
C THR A 342 23.99 -5.10 8.47
N PHE A 343 23.32 -4.74 7.39
CA PHE A 343 22.59 -5.65 6.50
C PHE A 343 23.48 -5.95 5.29
N ALA A 344 24.08 -7.13 5.23
CA ALA A 344 25.04 -7.49 4.17
C ALA A 344 24.38 -7.52 2.78
N GLU A 345 23.18 -8.08 2.70
CA GLU A 345 22.29 -8.06 1.56
C GLU A 345 20.88 -7.85 2.10
N VAL A 346 20.12 -6.96 1.45
CA VAL A 346 18.72 -6.73 1.85
C VAL A 346 17.86 -7.73 1.10
N ASP A 347 17.75 -8.93 1.66
CA ASP A 347 16.81 -9.96 1.22
C ASP A 347 15.36 -9.60 1.66
N GLU A 348 14.41 -10.50 1.41
CA GLU A 348 13.01 -10.28 1.79
C GLU A 348 12.82 -10.12 3.31
N ALA A 349 13.54 -10.89 4.12
CA ALA A 349 13.43 -10.83 5.57
C ALA A 349 13.98 -9.50 6.13
N GLU A 350 15.12 -9.04 5.61
CA GLU A 350 15.72 -7.76 6.00
C GLU A 350 14.85 -6.58 5.53
N ARG A 351 14.27 -6.67 4.34
CA ARG A 351 13.30 -5.70 3.84
C ARG A 351 12.10 -5.59 4.79
N ASN A 352 11.48 -6.71 5.16
CA ASN A 352 10.36 -6.74 6.09
C ASN A 352 10.71 -6.09 7.44
N LEU A 353 11.91 -6.32 7.96
CA LEU A 353 12.39 -5.70 9.19
C LEU A 353 12.49 -4.18 9.04
N LEU A 354 13.09 -3.69 7.96
CA LEU A 354 13.25 -2.25 7.68
C LEU A 354 11.89 -1.57 7.48
N GLU A 355 10.99 -2.16 6.70
CA GLU A 355 9.64 -1.65 6.49
C GLU A 355 8.87 -1.56 7.82
N ASN A 356 8.92 -2.59 8.66
CA ASN A 356 8.30 -2.54 9.97
C ASN A 356 8.88 -1.40 10.82
N LEU A 357 10.21 -1.28 10.92
CA LEU A 357 10.88 -0.29 11.76
C LEU A 357 10.61 1.16 11.35
N PHE A 358 10.60 1.45 10.06
CA PHE A 358 10.54 2.83 9.56
C PHE A 358 9.18 3.24 9.00
N ASN A 359 8.36 2.29 8.55
CA ASN A 359 7.08 2.60 7.93
C ASN A 359 5.89 2.35 8.85
N ARG A 360 6.00 1.36 9.78
CA ARG A 360 4.90 0.96 10.67
C ARG A 360 5.09 1.37 12.13
N SER A 361 6.25 1.93 12.48
CA SER A 361 6.56 2.38 13.83
C SER A 361 5.98 3.78 14.08
N GLU A 362 5.42 4.00 15.26
CA GLU A 362 4.98 5.32 15.73
C GLU A 362 6.17 6.28 15.86
N THR A 363 7.35 5.75 16.21
CA THR A 363 8.62 6.50 16.31
C THR A 363 8.92 7.27 15.02
N PHE A 364 8.64 6.68 13.85
CA PHE A 364 8.86 7.27 12.53
C PHE A 364 7.55 7.48 11.75
N SER A 365 6.45 7.76 12.43
CA SER A 365 5.14 8.08 11.82
C SER A 365 5.22 9.19 10.76
N ASN A 366 6.20 10.10 10.88
CA ASN A 366 6.51 11.11 9.87
C ASN A 366 7.82 10.74 9.15
N ALA A 367 7.75 10.49 7.83
CA ALA A 367 8.91 10.16 7.01
C ALA A 367 10.06 11.19 7.11
N ARG A 368 9.77 12.46 7.39
CA ARG A 368 10.79 13.50 7.57
C ARG A 368 11.69 13.29 8.80
N LYS A 369 11.25 12.47 9.77
CA LYS A 369 12.07 12.08 10.93
C LYS A 369 13.06 10.97 10.60
N ILE A 370 12.85 10.24 9.53
CA ILE A 370 13.76 9.18 9.08
C ILE A 370 14.99 9.85 8.47
N PRO A 371 16.21 9.50 8.89
CA PRO A 371 17.44 10.04 8.31
C PRO A 371 17.49 9.84 6.79
N PRO A 372 17.98 10.82 6.00
CA PRO A 372 17.99 10.75 4.54
C PRO A 372 18.63 9.47 3.98
N GLY A 373 19.75 9.02 4.54
CA GLY A 373 20.44 7.81 4.10
C GLY A 373 19.58 6.54 4.16
N ILE A 374 18.75 6.41 5.20
CA ILE A 374 17.79 5.30 5.32
C ILE A 374 16.63 5.50 4.33
N ARG A 375 16.12 6.72 4.19
CA ARG A 375 15.03 7.01 3.24
C ARG A 375 15.41 6.64 1.82
N TYR A 376 16.63 6.90 1.38
CA TYR A 376 17.09 6.51 0.04
C TYR A 376 16.98 5.00 -0.19
N GLN A 377 17.41 4.20 0.78
CA GLN A 377 17.33 2.76 0.69
C GLN A 377 15.88 2.26 0.71
N LEU A 378 15.04 2.83 1.57
CA LEU A 378 13.61 2.49 1.62
C LEU A 378 12.89 2.85 0.31
N VAL A 379 13.24 3.99 -0.32
CA VAL A 379 12.73 4.35 -1.65
C VAL A 379 13.13 3.31 -2.69
N ASP A 380 14.39 2.85 -2.68
CA ASP A 380 14.85 1.81 -3.60
C ASP A 380 14.10 0.49 -3.38
N LEU A 381 13.83 0.12 -2.14
CA LEU A 381 13.05 -1.07 -1.80
C LEU A 381 11.59 -0.94 -2.26
N ALA A 382 10.94 0.18 -1.97
CA ALA A 382 9.57 0.45 -2.40
C ALA A 382 9.42 0.41 -3.92
N LEU A 383 10.36 1.00 -4.66
CA LEU A 383 10.34 0.96 -6.13
C LEU A 383 10.59 -0.44 -6.70
N ARG A 384 11.43 -1.27 -6.07
CA ARG A 384 11.62 -2.67 -6.47
C ARG A 384 10.36 -3.51 -6.27
N SER A 385 9.56 -3.20 -5.25
CA SER A 385 8.27 -3.84 -5.00
C SER A 385 7.10 -3.17 -5.74
N THR A 386 7.37 -2.19 -6.60
CA THR A 386 6.37 -1.39 -7.33
C THR A 386 5.39 -0.62 -6.44
N ASP A 387 5.76 -0.38 -5.18
CA ASP A 387 5.00 0.42 -4.23
C ASP A 387 5.30 1.91 -4.43
N ILE A 388 4.60 2.50 -5.40
CA ILE A 388 4.76 3.92 -5.76
C ILE A 388 4.26 4.85 -4.64
N GLU A 389 3.20 4.46 -3.93
CA GLU A 389 2.64 5.25 -2.83
C GLU A 389 3.68 5.43 -1.71
N GLU A 390 4.28 4.34 -1.27
CA GLU A 390 5.32 4.38 -0.24
C GLU A 390 6.59 5.11 -0.71
N ALA A 391 7.04 4.86 -1.95
CA ALA A 391 8.17 5.59 -2.52
C ALA A 391 7.91 7.11 -2.53
N THR A 392 6.69 7.51 -2.87
CA THR A 392 6.25 8.91 -2.89
C THR A 392 6.24 9.53 -1.50
N ARG A 393 5.71 8.81 -0.50
CA ARG A 393 5.71 9.23 0.90
C ARG A 393 7.14 9.47 1.41
N LEU A 394 8.05 8.57 1.08
CA LEU A 394 9.46 8.64 1.48
C LEU A 394 10.24 9.73 0.74
N MET A 395 9.93 10.03 -0.53
CA MET A 395 10.58 11.08 -1.30
C MET A 395 10.08 12.48 -0.99
N SER A 396 8.86 12.62 -0.49
CA SER A 396 8.27 13.93 -0.18
C SER A 396 9.12 14.71 0.83
N GLY A 397 9.46 15.95 0.46
CA GLY A 397 10.29 16.84 1.30
C GLY A 397 11.76 16.39 1.48
N LEU A 398 12.27 15.51 0.62
CA LEU A 398 13.67 15.07 0.65
C LEU A 398 14.52 15.99 -0.24
N ASN A 399 15.19 16.96 0.38
CA ASN A 399 15.95 18.02 -0.32
C ASN A 399 17.42 17.67 -0.60
N THR A 400 17.87 16.52 -0.12
CA THR A 400 19.22 15.99 -0.33
C THR A 400 19.20 14.84 -1.32
N PHE A 401 20.34 14.40 -1.78
CA PHE A 401 20.48 13.26 -2.71
C PHE A 401 21.55 12.28 -2.20
N PRO A 402 21.48 10.99 -2.61
CA PRO A 402 22.42 9.97 -2.16
C PRO A 402 23.85 10.28 -2.61
N GLU A 403 24.81 9.93 -1.78
CA GLU A 403 26.22 10.02 -2.12
C GLU A 403 26.52 9.14 -3.35
N GLY A 404 27.33 9.64 -4.27
CA GLY A 404 27.62 8.95 -5.54
C GLY A 404 26.55 9.07 -6.63
N THR A 405 25.39 9.65 -6.34
CA THR A 405 24.34 9.93 -7.34
C THR A 405 24.43 11.38 -7.81
N SER A 406 24.32 11.63 -9.12
CA SER A 406 24.27 13.01 -9.59
C SER A 406 22.97 13.70 -9.13
N ARG A 407 23.05 15.00 -8.85
CA ARG A 407 21.88 15.80 -8.49
C ARG A 407 20.80 15.74 -9.58
N PHE A 408 21.24 15.78 -10.84
CA PHE A 408 20.35 15.68 -12.00
C PHE A 408 19.58 14.36 -12.02
N ASP A 409 20.27 13.22 -11.88
CA ASP A 409 19.64 11.89 -11.87
C ASP A 409 18.65 11.73 -10.72
N TRP A 410 19.03 12.24 -9.55
CA TRP A 410 18.16 12.20 -8.38
C TRP A 410 16.89 13.05 -8.55
N GLN A 411 17.03 14.29 -9.02
CA GLN A 411 15.90 15.17 -9.23
C GLN A 411 14.94 14.66 -10.31
N LEU A 412 15.46 14.06 -11.38
CA LEU A 412 14.62 13.37 -12.38
C LEU A 412 13.82 12.22 -11.77
N ARG A 413 14.50 11.37 -11.01
CA ARG A 413 13.85 10.25 -10.32
C ARG A 413 12.82 10.73 -9.32
N GLN A 414 13.16 11.75 -8.53
CA GLN A 414 12.27 12.32 -7.53
C GLN A 414 11.02 12.94 -8.15
N SER A 415 11.17 13.76 -9.19
CA SER A 415 10.02 14.35 -9.88
C SER A 415 9.10 13.28 -10.46
N ARG A 416 9.66 12.26 -11.10
CA ARG A 416 8.91 11.16 -11.68
C ARG A 416 8.09 10.39 -10.64
N VAL A 417 8.72 9.98 -9.53
CA VAL A 417 8.04 9.23 -8.46
C VAL A 417 6.94 10.09 -7.83
N LEU A 418 7.20 11.36 -7.55
CA LEU A 418 6.22 12.27 -6.97
C LEU A 418 5.01 12.50 -7.91
N ILE A 419 5.25 12.66 -9.21
CA ILE A 419 4.19 12.82 -10.21
C ILE A 419 3.33 11.55 -10.29
N LEU A 420 3.95 10.40 -10.52
CA LEU A 420 3.24 9.12 -10.65
C LEU A 420 2.51 8.72 -9.36
N GLY A 421 2.99 9.15 -8.19
CA GLY A 421 2.35 8.94 -6.90
C GLY A 421 1.36 10.02 -6.46
N GLY A 422 0.94 10.90 -7.38
CA GLY A 422 -0.11 11.90 -7.14
C GLY A 422 0.32 13.16 -6.38
N ARG A 423 1.62 13.33 -6.07
CA ARG A 423 2.18 14.56 -5.48
C ARG A 423 2.57 15.56 -6.58
N TYR A 424 1.60 15.94 -7.40
CA TYR A 424 1.80 16.68 -8.64
C TYR A 424 2.54 18.01 -8.44
N GLU A 425 2.12 18.83 -7.48
CA GLU A 425 2.73 20.14 -7.23
C GLU A 425 4.20 20.02 -6.81
N GLU A 426 4.49 19.08 -5.90
CA GLU A 426 5.85 18.85 -5.41
C GLU A 426 6.76 18.30 -6.52
N GLY A 427 6.28 17.30 -7.28
CA GLY A 427 6.99 16.72 -8.40
C GLY A 427 7.26 17.73 -9.52
N ASN A 428 6.27 18.56 -9.85
CA ASN A 428 6.37 19.63 -10.83
C ASN A 428 7.38 20.71 -10.39
N GLN A 429 7.41 21.07 -9.10
CA GLN A 429 8.39 22.03 -8.57
C GLN A 429 9.82 21.51 -8.66
N VAL A 430 10.06 20.23 -8.37
CA VAL A 430 11.38 19.59 -8.52
C VAL A 430 11.82 19.63 -9.99
N LEU A 431 10.93 19.28 -10.91
CA LEU A 431 11.19 19.30 -12.36
C LEU A 431 11.46 20.70 -12.87
N GLN A 432 10.70 21.70 -12.42
CA GLN A 432 10.90 23.10 -12.79
C GLN A 432 12.27 23.60 -12.36
N ASN A 433 12.70 23.26 -11.13
CA ASN A 433 14.03 23.67 -10.64
C ASN A 433 15.14 23.00 -11.46
N LEU A 434 14.98 21.71 -11.77
CA LEU A 434 15.92 20.97 -12.60
C LEU A 434 16.07 21.62 -13.99
N ILE A 435 14.97 21.93 -14.67
CA ILE A 435 15.00 22.53 -16.02
C ILE A 435 15.60 23.94 -15.99
N ARG A 436 15.36 24.74 -14.92
CA ARG A 436 16.00 26.06 -14.77
C ARG A 436 17.51 25.99 -14.58
N GLU A 437 18.00 24.99 -13.89
CA GLU A 437 19.44 24.76 -13.65
C GLU A 437 20.12 24.11 -14.86
N TYR A 438 19.35 23.49 -15.75
CA TYR A 438 19.83 22.80 -16.92
C TYR A 438 20.29 23.79 -17.99
N ARG A 439 21.61 24.07 -18.00
CA ARG A 439 22.23 25.05 -18.94
C ARG A 439 23.03 24.37 -20.04
N GLU A 440 23.64 23.23 -19.76
CA GLU A 440 24.38 22.44 -20.75
C GLU A 440 23.43 21.40 -21.37
N VAL A 441 23.00 21.65 -22.59
CA VAL A 441 22.08 20.78 -23.31
C VAL A 441 22.83 19.58 -23.87
N LYS A 442 22.70 18.43 -23.22
CA LYS A 442 23.17 17.15 -23.73
C LYS A 442 21.99 16.34 -24.24
N PRO A 443 22.05 15.80 -25.46
CA PRO A 443 20.91 15.08 -26.06
C PRO A 443 20.33 14.01 -25.13
N GLU A 444 21.18 13.16 -24.53
CA GLU A 444 20.73 12.08 -23.64
C GLU A 444 20.03 12.60 -22.36
N ALA A 445 20.48 13.73 -21.83
CA ALA A 445 19.85 14.34 -20.66
C ALA A 445 18.52 14.99 -21.03
N THR A 446 18.42 15.61 -22.20
CA THR A 446 17.15 16.12 -22.73
C THR A 446 16.14 15.00 -22.90
N ASP A 447 16.51 13.87 -23.51
CA ASP A 447 15.63 12.72 -23.71
C ASP A 447 15.09 12.17 -22.37
N ARG A 448 15.92 12.17 -21.34
CA ARG A 448 15.49 11.77 -19.98
C ARG A 448 14.53 12.76 -19.33
N ILE A 449 14.69 14.06 -19.56
CA ILE A 449 13.70 15.07 -19.13
C ILE A 449 12.38 14.83 -19.87
N LEU A 450 12.43 14.60 -21.19
CA LEU A 450 11.23 14.32 -21.99
C LEU A 450 10.43 13.14 -21.43
N GLN A 451 11.09 12.08 -20.95
CA GLN A 451 10.39 10.94 -20.33
C GLN A 451 9.55 11.38 -19.12
N VAL A 452 10.05 12.28 -18.26
CA VAL A 452 9.29 12.78 -17.11
C VAL A 452 8.14 13.69 -17.56
N LEU A 453 8.31 14.43 -18.65
CA LEU A 453 7.24 15.24 -19.22
C LEU A 453 6.11 14.36 -19.80
N PHE A 454 6.44 13.17 -20.30
CA PHE A 454 5.42 12.18 -20.71
C PHE A 454 4.65 11.64 -19.51
N ASP A 455 5.31 11.44 -18.36
CA ASP A 455 4.60 11.06 -17.14
C ASP A 455 3.56 12.13 -16.74
N LEU A 456 3.85 13.43 -16.89
CA LEU A 456 2.85 14.51 -16.69
C LEU A 456 1.64 14.37 -17.63
N GLN A 457 1.88 14.02 -18.90
CA GLN A 457 0.79 13.80 -19.86
C GLN A 457 -0.07 12.59 -19.50
N THR A 458 0.55 11.52 -18.98
CA THR A 458 -0.18 10.29 -18.58
C THR A 458 -1.08 10.49 -17.36
N VAL A 459 -0.86 11.54 -16.58
CA VAL A 459 -1.69 11.92 -15.42
C VAL A 459 -2.53 13.17 -15.72
N ASP A 460 -2.80 13.46 -16.99
CA ASP A 460 -3.63 14.57 -17.49
C ASP A 460 -3.14 15.99 -17.12
N LEU A 461 -1.87 16.14 -16.71
CA LEU A 461 -1.26 17.46 -16.41
C LEU A 461 -0.70 18.12 -17.67
N HIS A 462 -1.55 18.26 -18.69
CA HIS A 462 -1.17 18.75 -20.01
C HIS A 462 -0.66 20.18 -20.00
N ASN A 463 -1.23 21.08 -19.19
CA ASN A 463 -0.81 22.48 -19.11
C ASN A 463 0.62 22.62 -18.55
N GLU A 464 0.94 21.86 -17.51
CA GLU A 464 2.26 21.80 -16.89
C GLU A 464 3.29 21.22 -17.87
N ALA A 465 2.92 20.14 -18.56
CA ALA A 465 3.77 19.55 -19.59
C ALA A 465 4.07 20.56 -20.72
N ILE A 466 3.07 21.26 -21.26
CA ILE A 466 3.24 22.32 -22.26
C ILE A 466 4.19 23.42 -21.75
N ALA A 467 4.04 23.85 -20.50
CA ALA A 467 4.89 24.89 -19.94
C ALA A 467 6.38 24.46 -19.93
N HIS A 468 6.67 23.24 -19.50
CA HIS A 468 8.02 22.70 -19.48
C HIS A 468 8.59 22.41 -20.88
N PHE A 469 7.80 21.83 -21.78
CA PHE A 469 8.20 21.66 -23.17
C PHE A 469 8.60 22.99 -23.81
N ASN A 470 7.81 24.05 -23.58
CA ASN A 470 8.14 25.39 -24.08
C ASN A 470 9.41 25.97 -23.44
N GLN A 471 9.75 25.62 -22.19
CA GLN A 471 11.04 26.00 -21.60
C GLN A 471 12.21 25.32 -22.32
N LEU A 472 12.08 24.01 -22.63
CA LEU A 472 13.09 23.27 -23.39
C LEU A 472 13.26 23.81 -24.81
N LEU A 473 12.19 24.21 -25.50
CA LEU A 473 12.26 24.80 -26.84
C LEU A 473 13.06 26.11 -26.91
N ARG A 474 13.26 26.81 -25.77
CA ARG A 474 14.09 28.03 -25.69
C ARG A 474 15.59 27.74 -25.60
N LEU A 475 15.95 26.48 -25.35
CA LEU A 475 17.33 26.04 -25.30
C LEU A 475 17.83 25.68 -26.72
N GLU A 476 19.15 25.63 -26.90
CA GLU A 476 19.77 25.14 -28.14
C GLU A 476 19.76 23.61 -28.16
N ILE A 477 18.62 23.05 -28.54
CA ILE A 477 18.39 21.60 -28.67
C ILE A 477 18.54 21.16 -30.12
N GLU A 478 18.84 19.87 -30.32
CA GLU A 478 18.94 19.29 -31.65
C GLU A 478 17.63 19.38 -32.44
N PRO A 479 17.68 19.52 -33.78
CA PRO A 479 16.49 19.56 -34.61
C PRO A 479 15.55 18.37 -34.43
N LYS A 480 16.11 17.18 -34.17
CA LYS A 480 15.35 15.96 -33.87
C LYS A 480 14.55 16.11 -32.57
N GLN A 481 15.17 16.59 -31.50
CA GLN A 481 14.50 16.82 -30.22
C GLN A 481 13.46 17.94 -30.29
N ARG A 482 13.78 19.01 -31.03
CA ARG A 482 12.79 20.09 -31.29
C ARG A 482 11.54 19.56 -31.97
N ARG A 483 11.71 18.72 -32.98
CA ARG A 483 10.63 18.03 -33.69
C ARG A 483 9.77 17.18 -32.73
N GLU A 484 10.42 16.42 -31.88
CA GLU A 484 9.80 15.56 -30.89
C GLU A 484 8.99 16.35 -29.85
N ILE A 485 9.57 17.42 -29.33
CA ILE A 485 8.89 18.32 -28.37
C ILE A 485 7.65 18.95 -28.98
N LEU A 486 7.70 19.43 -30.22
CA LEU A 486 6.54 19.99 -30.90
C LEU A 486 5.41 18.97 -31.05
N PHE A 487 5.74 17.73 -31.35
CA PHE A 487 4.78 16.64 -31.43
C PHE A 487 4.09 16.40 -30.07
N TRP A 488 4.83 16.35 -28.98
CA TRP A 488 4.26 16.11 -27.65
C TRP A 488 3.50 17.30 -27.09
N ILE A 489 3.87 18.54 -27.45
CA ILE A 489 3.04 19.72 -27.15
C ILE A 489 1.70 19.61 -27.91
N ALA A 490 1.74 19.19 -29.17
CA ALA A 490 0.53 18.95 -29.95
C ALA A 490 -0.36 17.90 -29.32
N ASP A 491 0.23 16.81 -28.82
CA ASP A 491 -0.48 15.75 -28.13
C ASP A 491 -1.15 16.24 -26.84
N SER A 492 -0.47 17.08 -26.06
CA SER A 492 -1.06 17.76 -24.90
C SER A 492 -2.23 18.67 -25.28
N TYR A 493 -2.11 19.46 -26.35
CA TYR A 493 -3.23 20.27 -26.83
C TYR A 493 -4.40 19.43 -27.33
N ARG A 494 -4.12 18.26 -27.93
CA ARG A 494 -5.16 17.31 -28.31
C ARG A 494 -5.88 16.74 -27.05
N GLY A 495 -5.16 16.45 -25.97
CA GLY A 495 -5.73 16.04 -24.69
C GLY A 495 -6.61 17.12 -24.06
N LEU A 496 -6.23 18.40 -24.23
CA LEU A 496 -7.01 19.56 -23.80
C LEU A 496 -8.14 19.93 -24.77
N GLU A 497 -8.41 19.13 -25.82
CA GLU A 497 -9.40 19.35 -26.86
C GLU A 497 -9.19 20.67 -27.67
N GLN A 498 -7.97 21.24 -27.64
CA GLN A 498 -7.59 22.42 -28.42
C GLN A 498 -7.05 21.97 -29.79
N PHE A 499 -7.93 21.38 -30.60
CA PHE A 499 -7.59 20.65 -31.80
C PHE A 499 -6.89 21.47 -32.87
N GLU A 500 -7.23 22.75 -33.04
CA GLU A 500 -6.58 23.65 -34.04
C GLU A 500 -5.10 23.86 -33.67
N LYS A 501 -4.80 24.09 -32.38
CA LYS A 501 -3.41 24.25 -31.93
C LYS A 501 -2.64 22.96 -32.07
N ALA A 502 -3.28 21.82 -31.73
CA ALA A 502 -2.69 20.51 -31.90
C ALA A 502 -2.31 20.24 -33.36
N ALA A 503 -3.24 20.50 -34.31
CA ALA A 503 -3.00 20.32 -35.72
C ALA A 503 -1.82 21.17 -36.24
N LEU A 504 -1.76 22.44 -35.85
CA LEU A 504 -0.67 23.36 -36.25
C LEU A 504 0.70 22.80 -35.79
N LEU A 505 0.80 22.38 -34.54
CA LEU A 505 2.08 21.89 -33.95
C LEU A 505 2.48 20.53 -34.51
N TYR A 506 1.53 19.64 -34.78
CA TYR A 506 1.82 18.39 -35.49
C TYR A 506 2.39 18.65 -36.89
N LEU A 507 1.81 19.60 -37.62
CA LEU A 507 2.34 19.97 -38.94
C LEU A 507 3.73 20.60 -38.84
N GLN A 508 3.97 21.47 -37.85
CA GLN A 508 5.30 22.03 -37.61
C GLN A 508 6.31 20.92 -37.26
N SER A 509 5.94 19.93 -36.44
CA SER A 509 6.76 18.77 -36.16
C SER A 509 7.07 17.97 -37.43
N ALA A 510 6.08 17.78 -38.30
CA ALA A 510 6.25 17.04 -39.55
C ALA A 510 7.22 17.69 -40.53
N MET A 511 7.48 19.00 -40.40
CA MET A 511 8.37 19.78 -41.30
C MET A 511 9.83 19.85 -40.79
N LEU A 512 10.14 19.24 -39.67
CA LEU A 512 11.49 19.29 -39.05
C LEU A 512 12.14 17.90 -38.93
N PRO A 513 13.45 17.83 -39.11
CA PRO A 513 14.29 18.72 -39.91
C PRO A 513 13.76 18.74 -41.34
N ALA A 514 13.94 19.80 -42.11
CA ALA A 514 13.37 19.92 -43.47
C ALA A 514 13.55 18.59 -44.25
N PRO A 515 12.56 17.71 -44.33
CA PRO A 515 12.73 16.40 -44.92
C PRO A 515 12.70 16.50 -46.42
N GLU A 516 13.69 15.97 -47.12
CA GLU A 516 13.66 15.73 -48.56
C GLU A 516 12.59 14.68 -48.92
N SER A 517 12.34 13.76 -47.98
CA SER A 517 11.29 12.73 -48.07
C SER A 517 10.51 12.64 -46.76
N MET A 518 9.24 12.25 -46.84
CA MET A 518 8.36 12.10 -45.69
C MET A 518 8.68 10.81 -44.93
N ASP A 519 9.44 10.95 -43.86
CA ASP A 519 9.80 9.83 -42.97
C ASP A 519 8.58 9.34 -42.15
N PRO A 520 8.65 8.17 -41.49
CA PRO A 520 7.56 7.61 -40.68
C PRO A 520 7.07 8.54 -39.57
N TRP A 521 7.96 9.37 -38.98
CA TRP A 521 7.56 10.37 -37.98
C TRP A 521 6.69 11.46 -38.59
N ALA A 522 7.11 12.02 -39.74
CA ALA A 522 6.35 13.05 -40.45
C ALA A 522 5.00 12.52 -40.92
N GLN A 523 4.92 11.25 -41.33
CA GLN A 523 3.66 10.59 -41.68
C GLN A 523 2.72 10.52 -40.49
N THR A 524 3.22 10.08 -39.31
CA THR A 524 2.43 10.00 -38.07
C THR A 524 1.99 11.38 -37.61
N ALA A 525 2.86 12.37 -37.61
CA ALA A 525 2.54 13.72 -37.21
C ALA A 525 1.44 14.34 -38.15
N ARG A 526 1.54 14.15 -39.47
CA ARG A 526 0.52 14.59 -40.40
C ARG A 526 -0.81 13.87 -40.24
N PHE A 527 -0.76 12.56 -39.94
CA PHE A 527 -1.98 11.79 -39.62
C PHE A 527 -2.69 12.36 -38.39
N ASN A 528 -1.96 12.60 -37.28
CA ASN A 528 -2.53 13.21 -36.08
C ASN A 528 -3.01 14.65 -36.31
N ALA A 529 -2.32 15.41 -37.18
CA ALA A 529 -2.78 16.72 -37.57
C ALA A 529 -4.13 16.64 -38.29
N ALA A 530 -4.28 15.71 -39.24
CA ALA A 530 -5.54 15.53 -39.96
C ALA A 530 -6.68 15.09 -39.04
N GLU A 531 -6.43 14.20 -38.09
CA GLU A 531 -7.43 13.86 -37.06
C GLU A 531 -7.85 15.06 -36.22
N SER A 532 -6.88 15.90 -35.82
CA SER A 532 -7.15 17.12 -35.05
C SER A 532 -7.94 18.13 -35.87
N LEU A 533 -7.60 18.32 -37.15
CA LEU A 533 -8.37 19.18 -38.08
C LEU A 533 -9.80 18.67 -38.29
N GLN A 534 -9.98 17.36 -38.40
CA GLN A 534 -11.31 16.75 -38.48
C GLN A 534 -12.14 17.06 -37.23
N LYS A 535 -11.55 16.95 -36.03
CA LYS A 535 -12.23 17.25 -34.78
C LYS A 535 -12.53 18.74 -34.57
N SER A 536 -11.73 19.63 -35.17
CA SER A 536 -11.98 21.08 -35.15
C SER A 536 -12.97 21.56 -36.23
N GLY A 537 -13.49 20.65 -37.07
CA GLY A 537 -14.41 20.97 -38.13
C GLY A 537 -13.76 21.40 -39.46
N LEU A 538 -12.42 21.43 -39.53
CA LEU A 538 -11.67 21.78 -40.76
C LEU A 538 -11.52 20.53 -41.66
N VAL A 539 -12.67 20.02 -42.11
CA VAL A 539 -12.81 18.73 -42.81
C VAL A 539 -12.08 18.68 -44.14
N ASP A 540 -12.08 19.77 -44.89
CA ASP A 540 -11.44 19.83 -46.22
C ASP A 540 -9.91 19.81 -46.12
N ASP A 541 -9.35 20.44 -45.06
CA ASP A 541 -7.92 20.39 -44.80
C ASP A 541 -7.50 19.01 -44.33
N ALA A 542 -8.27 18.39 -43.44
CA ALA A 542 -8.04 17.01 -43.02
C ALA A 542 -8.03 16.03 -44.20
N ARG A 543 -9.00 16.18 -45.13
CA ARG A 543 -9.10 15.35 -46.32
C ARG A 543 -7.87 15.49 -47.22
N ARG A 544 -7.40 16.73 -47.45
CA ARG A 544 -6.20 16.97 -48.25
C ARG A 544 -4.98 16.28 -47.69
N ILE A 545 -4.77 16.35 -46.36
CA ILE A 545 -3.63 15.72 -45.72
C ILE A 545 -3.74 14.18 -45.79
N TYR A 546 -4.92 13.61 -45.60
CA TYR A 546 -5.11 12.17 -45.78
C TYR A 546 -4.88 11.71 -47.21
N GLN A 547 -5.27 12.50 -48.22
CA GLN A 547 -5.01 12.19 -49.62
C GLN A 547 -3.51 12.28 -49.97
N GLU A 548 -2.81 13.28 -49.42
CA GLU A 548 -1.36 13.39 -49.55
C GLU A 548 -0.65 12.15 -48.93
N LEU A 549 -1.02 11.76 -47.71
CA LEU A 549 -0.47 10.55 -47.07
C LEU A 549 -0.77 9.29 -47.89
N LEU A 550 -1.97 9.15 -48.43
CA LEU A 550 -2.36 8.01 -49.26
C LEU A 550 -1.54 7.90 -50.55
N SER A 551 -1.04 9.03 -51.07
CA SER A 551 -0.17 9.05 -52.28
C SER A 551 1.26 8.61 -52.02
N ILE A 552 1.70 8.62 -50.74
CA ILE A 552 3.10 8.38 -50.34
C ILE A 552 3.28 7.03 -49.65
N ILE A 553 2.24 6.58 -48.90
CA ILE A 553 2.32 5.36 -48.09
C ILE A 553 2.05 4.14 -48.98
N ASP A 554 2.99 3.16 -48.95
CA ASP A 554 2.85 1.92 -49.71
C ASP A 554 2.22 0.79 -48.91
N ASP A 555 2.24 0.85 -47.56
CA ASP A 555 1.68 -0.18 -46.68
C ASP A 555 0.18 -0.32 -46.85
N ALA A 556 -0.25 -1.54 -47.17
CA ALA A 556 -1.66 -1.83 -47.49
C ALA A 556 -2.61 -1.60 -46.31
N ALA A 557 -2.17 -1.88 -45.06
CA ALA A 557 -2.97 -1.70 -43.86
C ALA A 557 -3.17 -0.23 -43.55
N GLN A 558 -2.11 0.59 -43.62
CA GLN A 558 -2.16 2.05 -43.43
C GLN A 558 -2.99 2.70 -44.51
N ARG A 559 -2.88 2.27 -45.78
CA ARG A 559 -3.72 2.74 -46.89
C ARG A 559 -5.21 2.47 -46.67
N SER A 560 -5.53 1.29 -46.11
CA SER A 560 -6.91 0.94 -45.75
C SER A 560 -7.49 1.90 -44.71
N VAL A 561 -6.71 2.20 -43.66
CA VAL A 561 -7.10 3.18 -42.62
C VAL A 561 -7.33 4.56 -43.22
N LEU A 562 -6.42 5.05 -44.05
CA LEU A 562 -6.56 6.34 -44.71
C LEU A 562 -7.80 6.43 -45.60
N ASN A 563 -8.06 5.40 -46.42
CA ASN A 563 -9.26 5.32 -47.24
C ASN A 563 -10.54 5.34 -46.39
N HIS A 564 -10.56 4.60 -45.27
CA HIS A 564 -11.68 4.63 -44.36
C HIS A 564 -11.91 6.03 -43.76
N LYS A 565 -10.84 6.72 -43.31
CA LYS A 565 -10.92 8.07 -42.81
C LYS A 565 -11.48 9.06 -43.85
N ILE A 566 -10.99 9.00 -45.09
CA ILE A 566 -11.50 9.84 -46.20
C ILE A 566 -12.98 9.56 -46.45
N GLN A 567 -13.42 8.30 -46.46
CA GLN A 567 -14.83 7.93 -46.60
C GLN A 567 -15.71 8.44 -45.46
N GLN A 568 -15.24 8.33 -44.21
CA GLN A 568 -15.94 8.91 -43.05
C GLN A 568 -16.16 10.42 -43.17
N LEU A 569 -15.14 11.17 -43.63
CA LEU A 569 -15.26 12.60 -43.84
C LEU A 569 -16.31 12.94 -44.89
N TRP A 570 -16.42 12.11 -45.94
CA TRP A 570 -17.40 12.31 -47.00
C TRP A 570 -18.84 12.04 -46.53
N LEU A 571 -19.03 11.00 -45.77
CA LEU A 571 -20.35 10.64 -45.21
C LEU A 571 -20.85 11.70 -44.23
N ASN A 572 -19.99 12.23 -43.38
CA ASN A 572 -20.37 13.26 -42.40
C ASN A 572 -20.74 14.61 -43.03
N GLN A 573 -20.18 14.94 -44.20
CA GLN A 573 -20.57 16.15 -44.97
C GLN A 573 -21.90 15.97 -45.69
N SER A 574 -22.30 14.74 -45.99
CA SER A 574 -23.57 14.47 -46.74
C SER A 574 -24.80 14.52 -45.81
N ILE A 575 -24.61 14.61 -44.50
CA ILE A 575 -25.67 14.57 -43.45
C ILE A 575 -25.93 15.98 -42.87
N GLN A 576 -25.04 16.94 -43.10
CA GLN A 576 -25.26 18.38 -42.81
C GLN A 576 -25.80 19.11 -44.03
#